data_bbf6f27ca7e698eee6bd9962459d1a20
#
_entry.id   bbf6f27ca7e698eee6bd9962459d1a20
#
_cell.length_a   1.000
_cell.length_b   1.000
_cell.length_c   1.000
_cell.angle_alpha   90.00
_cell.angle_beta   90.00
_cell.angle_gamma   90.00
#
_symmetry.space_group_name_H-M   'P 1'
#
loop_
_entity.id
_entity.type
_entity.pdbx_description
1 polymer ?
#
loop_
_entity_poly.entity_id
_entity_poly.type
_entity_poly.pdbx_seq_one_letter_code
_entity_poly.pdbx_strand_id
1 'polypeptide(L)'
;METKKKQNISDIFNSFVETRKRDNNIKSSLVVIETNDDMFIHVEGGAKDLAISLYELCKEVPSIKHTLKVALFVLEKEEQEKATDEAN
;
A
#
# COMPACT_ATOMS: atom_id res chain seq x y z
N MET A 1 -27.35 -22.27 15.18
CA MET A 1 -26.58 -22.18 14.75
C MET A 1 -25.99 -21.02 14.61
N GLU A 2 -25.15 -20.83 14.78
CA GLU A 2 -24.67 -19.72 14.73
C GLU A 2 -24.20 -19.38 13.49
N THR A 3 -24.39 -18.38 13.16
CA THR A 3 -23.90 -17.96 11.95
C THR A 3 -22.52 -17.51 12.10
N LYS A 4 -21.67 -17.96 11.28
CA LYS A 4 -20.37 -17.43 11.22
C LYS A 4 -20.45 -16.01 10.85
N LYS A 5 -19.87 -15.16 11.68
CA LYS A 5 -19.71 -13.81 11.31
C LYS A 5 -18.83 -13.71 10.12
N LYS A 6 -19.28 -13.02 9.11
CA LYS A 6 -18.41 -12.73 7.99
C LYS A 6 -17.39 -11.72 8.44
N GLN A 7 -16.13 -12.02 8.25
CA GLN A 7 -15.10 -11.03 8.48
C GLN A 7 -15.16 -10.00 7.36
N ASN A 8 -15.19 -8.74 7.73
CA ASN A 8 -15.14 -7.70 6.71
C ASN A 8 -13.67 -7.32 6.47
N ILE A 9 -13.45 -6.50 5.46
CA ILE A 9 -12.10 -6.12 5.08
C ILE A 9 -11.37 -5.39 6.20
N SER A 10 -12.09 -4.58 6.97
CA SER A 10 -11.48 -3.87 8.09
C SER A 10 -10.90 -4.85 9.11
N ASP A 11 -11.65 -5.90 9.44
CA ASP A 11 -11.18 -6.90 10.39
C ASP A 11 -9.96 -7.64 9.87
N ILE A 12 -9.98 -7.99 8.60
CA ILE A 12 -8.85 -8.69 7.98
C ILE A 12 -7.60 -7.81 7.99
N PHE A 13 -7.77 -6.55 7.63
CA PHE A 13 -6.66 -5.61 7.62
C PHE A 13 -6.07 -5.45 9.02
N ASN A 14 -6.92 -5.26 10.03
CA ASN A 14 -6.46 -5.08 11.39
C ASN A 14 -5.76 -6.34 11.92
N SER A 15 -6.27 -7.52 11.57
CA SER A 15 -5.62 -8.76 11.95
C SER A 15 -4.22 -8.87 11.36
N PHE A 16 -4.07 -8.45 10.11
CA PHE A 16 -2.75 -8.45 9.47
C PHE A 16 -1.80 -7.52 10.20
N VAL A 17 -2.25 -6.30 10.52
CA VAL A 17 -1.41 -5.31 11.19
C VAL A 17 -0.96 -5.85 12.56
N GLU A 18 -1.86 -6.47 13.30
CA GLU A 18 -1.50 -7.04 14.59
C GLU A 18 -0.50 -8.17 14.47
N THR A 19 -0.71 -9.04 13.47
CA THR A 19 0.23 -10.13 13.22
C THR A 19 1.60 -9.57 12.86
N ARG A 20 1.63 -8.53 12.03
CA ARG A 20 2.87 -7.89 11.61
C ARG A 20 3.68 -7.38 12.80
N LYS A 21 2.99 -6.80 13.79
CA LYS A 21 3.67 -6.28 14.98
C LYS A 21 4.34 -7.37 15.80
N ARG A 22 3.78 -8.58 15.76
CA ARG A 22 4.29 -9.69 16.59
C ARG A 22 5.36 -10.50 15.89
N ASP A 23 5.46 -10.41 14.57
CA ASP A 23 6.35 -11.28 13.81
C ASP A 23 7.59 -10.52 13.40
N ASN A 24 8.71 -10.85 14.04
CA ASN A 24 9.98 -10.18 13.77
C ASN A 24 10.63 -10.63 12.48
N ASN A 25 10.07 -11.65 11.82
CA ASN A 25 10.67 -12.16 10.59
C ASN A 25 10.24 -11.39 9.35
N ILE A 26 9.26 -10.51 9.48
CA ILE A 26 8.77 -9.73 8.35
C ILE A 26 9.62 -8.47 8.22
N LYS A 27 10.37 -8.37 7.13
CA LYS A 27 11.25 -7.23 6.91
C LYS A 27 10.53 -6.01 6.38
N SER A 28 9.53 -6.25 5.54
CA SER A 28 8.75 -5.15 4.98
C SER A 28 7.37 -5.66 4.66
N SER A 29 6.40 -4.77 4.69
CA SER A 29 5.04 -5.12 4.32
C SER A 29 4.35 -3.90 3.75
N LEU A 30 3.50 -4.14 2.78
CA LEU A 30 2.75 -3.09 2.12
C LEU A 30 1.39 -3.64 1.75
N VAL A 31 0.35 -3.03 2.27
CA VAL A 31 -1.03 -3.44 1.97
C VAL A 31 -1.82 -2.19 1.61
N VAL A 32 -2.49 -2.24 0.48
CA VAL A 32 -3.38 -1.18 0.06
C VAL A 32 -4.69 -1.82 -0.37
N ILE A 33 -5.77 -1.45 0.29
CA ILE A 33 -7.08 -1.97 -0.04
C ILE A 33 -8.04 -0.79 -0.17
N GLU A 34 -8.65 -0.67 -1.32
CA GLU A 34 -9.64 0.36 -1.54
C GLU A 34 -11.00 -0.28 -1.71
N THR A 35 -11.98 0.19 -0.95
CA THR A 35 -13.37 -0.22 -1.12
C THR A 35 -14.13 1.00 -1.63
N ASN A 36 -15.44 0.84 -1.82
CA ASN A 36 -16.24 1.98 -2.28
C ASN A 36 -16.25 3.11 -1.27
N ASP A 37 -16.10 2.79 0.01
CA ASP A 37 -16.25 3.79 1.07
C ASP A 37 -14.96 4.11 1.80
N ASP A 38 -13.96 3.22 1.75
CA ASP A 38 -12.79 3.34 2.60
C ASP A 38 -11.51 2.99 1.86
N MET A 39 -10.39 3.42 2.42
CA MET A 39 -9.08 2.99 1.97
C MET A 39 -8.25 2.60 3.17
N PHE A 40 -7.68 1.41 3.12
CA PHE A 40 -6.83 0.87 4.17
C PHE A 40 -5.39 0.80 3.65
N ILE A 41 -4.50 1.46 4.34
CA ILE A 41 -3.10 1.51 3.93
C ILE A 41 -2.21 1.12 5.08
N HIS A 42 -1.29 0.22 4.81
CA HIS A 42 -0.27 -0.17 5.78
C HIS A 42 1.06 -0.32 5.04
N VAL A 43 2.06 0.43 5.48
CA VAL A 43 3.40 0.34 4.92
C VAL A 43 4.38 0.32 6.09
N GLU A 44 5.22 -0.68 6.12
CA GLU A 44 6.19 -0.79 7.20
C GLU A 44 7.46 -1.44 6.66
N GLY A 45 8.62 -0.92 7.10
CA GLY A 45 9.90 -1.43 6.67
C GLY A 45 10.79 -0.31 6.16
N GLY A 46 12.07 -0.59 6.04
CA GLY A 46 13.01 0.39 5.51
C GLY A 46 12.83 0.58 4.02
N ALA A 47 13.29 1.73 3.53
CA ALA A 47 13.15 2.06 2.11
C ALA A 47 13.79 1.02 1.20
N LYS A 48 14.94 0.51 1.63
CA LYS A 48 15.65 -0.50 0.82
C LYS A 48 14.83 -1.79 0.71
N ASP A 49 14.31 -2.28 1.83
CA ASP A 49 13.53 -3.50 1.81
C ASP A 49 12.24 -3.34 1.04
N LEU A 50 11.59 -2.18 1.19
CA LEU A 50 10.37 -1.91 0.44
C LEU A 50 10.64 -1.82 -1.06
N ALA A 51 11.75 -1.20 -1.44
CA ALA A 51 12.12 -1.10 -2.85
C ALA A 51 12.35 -2.47 -3.46
N ILE A 52 13.04 -3.36 -2.72
CA ILE A 52 13.28 -4.72 -3.19
C ILE A 52 11.95 -5.46 -3.36
N SER A 53 11.05 -5.29 -2.38
CA SER A 53 9.74 -5.94 -2.45
C SER A 53 8.93 -5.47 -3.65
N LEU A 54 8.94 -4.17 -3.92
CA LEU A 54 8.25 -3.62 -5.08
C LEU A 54 8.88 -4.11 -6.38
N TYR A 55 10.20 -4.21 -6.42
CA TYR A 55 10.90 -4.74 -7.58
C TYR A 55 10.46 -6.16 -7.87
N GLU A 56 10.41 -7.02 -6.85
CA GLU A 56 9.98 -8.39 -7.02
C GLU A 56 8.50 -8.46 -7.44
N LEU A 57 7.68 -7.58 -6.87
CA LEU A 57 6.27 -7.53 -7.27
C LEU A 57 6.13 -7.21 -8.75
N CYS A 58 6.91 -6.27 -9.25
CA CYS A 58 6.85 -5.90 -10.67
C CYS A 58 7.30 -7.05 -11.57
N LYS A 59 8.22 -7.88 -11.10
CA LYS A 59 8.63 -9.06 -11.85
C LYS A 59 7.51 -10.11 -11.91
N GLU A 60 6.83 -10.30 -10.78
CA GLU A 60 5.76 -11.29 -10.72
C GLU A 60 4.48 -10.81 -11.41
N VAL A 61 4.20 -9.50 -11.32
CA VAL A 61 2.99 -8.93 -11.90
C VAL A 61 3.40 -7.71 -12.74
N PRO A 62 3.78 -7.96 -14.01
CA PRO A 62 4.36 -6.89 -14.85
C PRO A 62 3.47 -5.65 -15.02
N SER A 63 2.15 -5.82 -14.94
CA SER A 63 1.24 -4.67 -15.06
C SER A 63 1.44 -3.66 -13.94
N ILE A 64 1.96 -4.09 -12.80
CA ILE A 64 2.19 -3.19 -11.66
C ILE A 64 3.25 -2.15 -12.02
N LYS A 65 4.23 -2.51 -12.82
CA LYS A 65 5.25 -1.56 -13.25
C LYS A 65 4.62 -0.34 -13.92
N HIS A 66 3.70 -0.59 -14.85
CA HIS A 66 3.02 0.51 -15.55
C HIS A 66 2.16 1.31 -14.57
N THR A 67 1.44 0.61 -13.70
CA THR A 67 0.58 1.26 -12.72
C THR A 67 1.39 2.20 -11.81
N LEU A 68 2.55 1.75 -11.35
CA LEU A 68 3.42 2.57 -10.51
C LEU A 68 3.91 3.80 -11.26
N LYS A 69 4.26 3.63 -12.54
CA LYS A 69 4.70 4.78 -13.34
C LYS A 69 3.60 5.82 -13.47
N VAL A 70 2.37 5.39 -13.71
CA VAL A 70 1.24 6.31 -13.82
C VAL A 70 1.02 7.03 -12.50
N ALA A 71 1.03 6.29 -11.40
CA ALA A 71 0.82 6.89 -10.08
C ALA A 71 1.88 7.94 -9.77
N LEU A 72 3.14 7.64 -10.05
CA LEU A 72 4.22 8.59 -9.82
C LEU A 72 4.09 9.81 -10.72
N PHE A 73 3.69 9.61 -11.97
CA PHE A 73 3.50 10.72 -12.89
C PHE A 73 2.44 11.69 -12.37
N VAL A 74 1.30 11.15 -11.93
CA VAL A 74 0.22 12.00 -11.41
C VAL A 74 0.68 12.75 -10.16
N LEU A 75 1.35 12.05 -9.25
CA LEU A 75 1.82 12.65 -8.02
C LEU A 75 2.81 13.79 -8.30
N GLU A 76 3.74 13.57 -9.21
CA GLU A 76 4.72 14.59 -9.55
C GLU A 76 4.07 15.81 -10.20
N LYS A 77 3.03 15.58 -11.00
CA LYS A 77 2.30 16.69 -11.59
C LYS A 77 1.62 17.53 -10.51
N GLU A 78 1.00 16.87 -9.55
CA GLU A 78 0.36 17.60 -8.45
C GLU A 78 1.36 18.40 -7.63
N GLU A 79 2.53 17.82 -7.38
CA GLU A 79 3.57 18.51 -6.64
C GLU A 79 4.08 19.73 -7.39
N GLN A 80 4.23 19.63 -8.70
CA GLN A 80 4.66 20.76 -9.52
C GLN A 80 3.64 21.88 -9.50
N GLU A 81 2.35 21.54 -9.62
CA GLU A 81 1.29 22.53 -9.59
C GLU A 81 1.23 23.23 -8.23
N LYS A 82 1.40 22.47 -7.17
CA LYS A 82 1.39 23.02 -5.84
C LYS A 82 2.57 23.96 -5.61
N ALA A 83 3.74 23.56 -6.09
CA ALA A 83 4.93 24.41 -5.97
C ALA A 83 4.77 25.72 -6.75
N THR A 84 4.16 25.65 -7.94
CA THR A 84 3.89 26.83 -8.75
C THR A 84 2.93 27.77 -8.03
N ASP A 85 1.88 27.23 -7.44
CA ASP A 85 0.93 28.04 -6.68
C ASP A 85 1.60 28.70 -5.49
N GLU A 86 2.45 27.98 -4.79
CA GLU A 86 3.17 28.54 -3.65
C GLU A 86 4.16 29.62 -4.06
N ALA A 87 4.70 29.53 -5.25
CA ALA A 87 5.66 30.50 -5.74
C ALA A 87 5.00 31.82 -6.12
N ASN A 88 3.71 31.79 -6.37
CA ASN A 88 2.95 32.98 -6.69
C ASN A 88 2.36 33.61 -5.43
#